data_ef284b6f343986cfdcbbdb83db074011
#
_entry.id   ef284b6f343986cfdcbbdb83db074011
#
_cell.length_a   1.000
_cell.length_b   1.000
_cell.length_c   1.000
_cell.angle_alpha   90.00
_cell.angle_beta   90.00
_cell.angle_gamma   90.00
#
_symmetry.space_group_name_H-M   'P 1'
#
loop_
_entity.id
_entity.type
_entity.pdbx_description
1 polymer ?
#
loop_
_entity_poly.entity_id
_entity_poly.type
_entity_poly.pdbx_seq_one_letter_code
_entity_poly.pdbx_strand_id
1 'polypeptide(L)'
;MKILMIVNFVSFPFEGGNSRFTYILNMLDHKKNQLELVTSNFRHSTKTKREYSHKELSKVPYKITLLDEPGYKKNVSIKRFYSHKILSINLKKYLKKIDKPDLIYCAVPSLDLAKEAAKYAKNNNIRFIIDVQDLWPEAFRMVLKIPIIKDIVFFPLTLKANYIYKNADDIIAVSETYANRASKVNKKYNNKLSVFLGTDLENFDKI
;
A
#
# COMPACT_ATOMS: atom_id res chain seq x y z
N MET A 1 16.83 6.26 -11.01
CA MET A 1 16.56 5.24 -9.97
C MET A 1 15.40 4.36 -10.43
N LYS A 2 15.41 3.09 -10.03
CA LYS A 2 14.26 2.17 -10.21
C LYS A 2 13.42 2.20 -8.94
N ILE A 3 12.21 2.77 -9.02
CA ILE A 3 11.30 2.93 -7.88
C ILE A 3 10.12 1.99 -8.06
N LEU A 4 9.91 1.11 -7.08
CA LEU A 4 8.79 0.20 -7.03
C LEU A 4 7.77 0.70 -6.01
N MET A 5 6.61 1.14 -6.47
CA MET A 5 5.49 1.51 -5.61
C MET A 5 4.53 0.34 -5.48
N ILE A 6 4.24 -0.08 -4.24
CA ILE A 6 3.36 -1.23 -3.94
C ILE A 6 2.14 -0.73 -3.19
N VAL A 7 0.98 -0.78 -3.84
CA VAL A 7 -0.28 -0.23 -3.30
C VAL A 7 -1.43 -1.17 -3.59
N ASN A 8 -2.17 -1.60 -2.58
CA ASN A 8 -3.36 -2.43 -2.81
C ASN A 8 -4.56 -1.56 -3.26
N PHE A 9 -4.81 -0.46 -2.54
CA PHE A 9 -5.97 0.39 -2.78
C PHE A 9 -5.55 1.64 -3.55
N VAL A 10 -5.70 1.60 -4.86
CA VAL A 10 -5.40 2.70 -5.77
C VAL A 10 -6.55 2.89 -6.75
N SER A 11 -6.79 4.13 -7.16
CA SER A 11 -7.63 4.46 -8.32
C SER A 11 -6.76 5.13 -9.37
N PHE A 12 -7.00 4.79 -10.62
CA PHE A 12 -6.28 5.40 -11.75
C PHE A 12 -7.09 6.56 -12.33
N PRO A 13 -6.43 7.58 -12.93
CA PRO A 13 -7.14 8.69 -13.57
C PRO A 13 -8.15 8.23 -14.63
N PHE A 14 -7.80 7.20 -15.39
CA PHE A 14 -8.68 6.63 -16.41
C PHE A 14 -9.84 5.76 -15.84
N GLU A 15 -9.87 5.53 -14.52
CA GLU A 15 -11.01 4.95 -13.79
C GLU A 15 -11.96 6.01 -13.24
N GLY A 16 -11.72 7.30 -13.56
CA GLY A 16 -12.50 8.41 -13.01
C GLY A 16 -12.16 8.73 -11.55
N GLY A 17 -10.96 8.39 -11.09
CA GLY A 17 -10.53 8.68 -9.74
C GLY A 17 -9.06 9.05 -9.66
N ASN A 18 -8.73 9.96 -8.74
CA ASN A 18 -7.35 10.26 -8.38
C ASN A 18 -7.02 9.60 -7.05
N SER A 19 -5.78 9.16 -6.92
CA SER A 19 -5.25 8.68 -5.64
C SER A 19 -3.95 9.38 -5.32
N ARG A 20 -3.65 9.51 -4.01
CA ARG A 20 -2.37 10.02 -3.52
C ARG A 20 -1.18 9.39 -4.26
N PHE A 21 -1.25 8.10 -4.52
CA PHE A 21 -0.14 7.34 -5.11
C PHE A 21 0.05 7.63 -6.59
N THR A 22 -1.03 7.76 -7.36
CA THR A 22 -0.97 8.18 -8.76
C THR A 22 -0.49 9.62 -8.89
N TYR A 23 -0.89 10.50 -7.97
CA TYR A 23 -0.38 11.87 -7.88
C TYR A 23 1.13 11.89 -7.61
N ILE A 24 1.61 11.16 -6.60
CA ILE A 24 3.05 11.06 -6.29
C ILE A 24 3.83 10.55 -7.51
N LEU A 25 3.34 9.50 -8.18
CA LEU A 25 4.00 8.96 -9.37
C LEU A 25 4.09 9.99 -10.50
N ASN A 26 3.04 10.78 -10.72
CA ASN A 26 3.02 11.81 -11.76
C ASN A 26 3.97 12.99 -11.45
N MET A 27 4.24 13.26 -10.16
CA MET A 27 5.16 14.33 -9.74
C MET A 27 6.64 13.94 -9.84
N LEU A 28 6.95 12.66 -9.93
CA LEU A 28 8.33 12.18 -10.04
C LEU A 28 8.88 12.39 -11.46
N ASP A 29 10.16 12.71 -11.55
CA ASP A 29 10.85 12.91 -12.85
C ASP A 29 11.01 11.57 -13.59
N HIS A 30 10.18 11.35 -14.61
CA HIS A 30 10.17 10.13 -15.43
C HIS A 30 11.40 9.98 -16.34
N LYS A 31 12.16 11.05 -16.57
CA LYS A 31 13.40 10.97 -17.34
C LYS A 31 14.55 10.41 -16.50
N LYS A 32 14.52 10.66 -15.19
CA LYS A 32 15.56 10.21 -14.25
C LYS A 32 15.20 8.93 -13.52
N ASN A 33 13.93 8.54 -13.51
CA ASN A 33 13.43 7.42 -12.73
C ASN A 33 12.63 6.43 -13.59
N GLN A 34 12.87 5.16 -13.38
CA GLN A 34 12.00 4.08 -13.85
C GLN A 34 10.97 3.81 -12.76
N LEU A 35 9.71 4.11 -13.05
CA LEU A 35 8.63 4.01 -12.08
C LEU A 35 7.73 2.83 -12.41
N GLU A 36 7.44 2.02 -11.41
CA GLU A 36 6.50 0.91 -11.53
C GLU A 36 5.53 0.90 -10.35
N LEU A 37 4.23 0.85 -10.65
CA LEU A 37 3.16 0.66 -9.68
C LEU A 37 2.67 -0.78 -9.73
N VAL A 38 2.87 -1.50 -8.63
CA VAL A 38 2.35 -2.86 -8.43
C VAL A 38 1.10 -2.79 -7.56
N THR A 39 -0.01 -3.29 -8.09
CA THR A 39 -1.30 -3.26 -7.40
C THR A 39 -2.12 -4.51 -7.72
N SER A 40 -3.31 -4.60 -7.13
CA SER A 40 -4.26 -5.67 -7.37
C SER A 40 -5.03 -5.48 -8.68
N ASN A 41 -5.36 -6.58 -9.36
CA ASN A 41 -6.37 -6.58 -10.41
C ASN A 41 -7.81 -6.49 -9.87
N PHE A 42 -8.02 -6.43 -8.55
CA PHE A 42 -9.32 -6.26 -7.92
C PHE A 42 -9.50 -4.82 -7.45
N ARG A 43 -10.55 -4.15 -7.96
CA ARG A 43 -10.89 -2.78 -7.58
C ARG A 43 -11.75 -2.78 -6.32
N HIS A 44 -11.17 -2.30 -5.22
CA HIS A 44 -11.83 -2.30 -3.91
C HIS A 44 -13.12 -1.46 -3.87
N SER A 45 -13.17 -0.32 -4.55
CA SER A 45 -14.32 0.59 -4.53
C SER A 45 -15.56 -0.02 -5.17
N THR A 46 -15.41 -0.67 -6.31
CA THR A 46 -16.52 -1.28 -7.11
C THR A 46 -16.70 -2.77 -6.85
N LYS A 47 -15.74 -3.43 -6.17
CA LYS A 47 -15.72 -4.89 -5.94
C LYS A 47 -15.68 -5.71 -7.22
N THR A 48 -15.03 -5.19 -8.26
CA THR A 48 -14.89 -5.80 -9.58
C THR A 48 -13.44 -6.09 -9.93
N LYS A 49 -13.21 -6.98 -10.88
CA LYS A 49 -11.88 -7.19 -11.47
C LYS A 49 -11.56 -6.05 -12.44
N ARG A 50 -10.28 -5.72 -12.53
CA ARG A 50 -9.71 -4.80 -13.51
C ARG A 50 -9.32 -5.58 -14.75
N GLU A 51 -9.85 -5.17 -15.89
CA GLU A 51 -9.51 -5.68 -17.20
C GLU A 51 -9.20 -4.47 -18.07
N TYR A 52 -7.91 -4.19 -18.27
CA TYR A 52 -7.48 -3.03 -19.03
C TYR A 52 -6.75 -3.46 -20.29
N SER A 53 -7.06 -2.76 -21.36
CA SER A 53 -6.32 -2.84 -22.61
C SER A 53 -4.93 -2.21 -22.46
N HIS A 54 -4.02 -2.58 -23.33
CA HIS A 54 -2.68 -1.95 -23.40
C HIS A 54 -2.77 -0.44 -23.58
N LYS A 55 -3.77 0.03 -24.38
CA LYS A 55 -4.04 1.46 -24.61
C LYS A 55 -4.45 2.20 -23.36
N GLU A 56 -5.17 1.56 -22.44
CA GLU A 56 -5.54 2.20 -21.16
C GLU A 56 -4.36 2.28 -20.21
N LEU A 57 -3.57 1.22 -20.11
CA LEU A 57 -2.37 1.18 -19.28
C LEU A 57 -1.29 2.17 -19.76
N SER A 58 -1.24 2.48 -21.06
CA SER A 58 -0.28 3.46 -21.63
C SER A 58 -0.68 4.93 -21.44
N LYS A 59 -1.84 5.22 -20.83
CA LYS A 59 -2.26 6.60 -20.52
C LYS A 59 -1.48 7.25 -19.38
N VAL A 60 -0.66 6.50 -18.67
CA VAL A 60 0.17 6.99 -17.56
C VAL A 60 1.65 6.79 -17.90
N PRO A 61 2.54 7.68 -17.41
CA PRO A 61 3.96 7.65 -17.76
C PRO A 61 4.79 6.65 -16.94
N TYR A 62 4.15 5.74 -16.22
CA TYR A 62 4.79 4.71 -15.41
C TYR A 62 4.21 3.33 -15.73
N LYS A 63 4.99 2.29 -15.48
CA LYS A 63 4.54 0.91 -15.66
C LYS A 63 3.52 0.54 -14.57
N ILE A 64 2.41 -0.11 -14.98
CA ILE A 64 1.44 -0.70 -14.07
C ILE A 64 1.55 -2.22 -14.15
N THR A 65 1.69 -2.87 -13.00
CA THR A 65 1.62 -4.32 -12.86
C THR A 65 0.44 -4.72 -12.00
N LEU A 66 -0.51 -5.43 -12.59
CA LEU A 66 -1.69 -5.95 -11.92
C LEU A 66 -1.42 -7.37 -11.43
N LEU A 67 -1.46 -7.57 -10.12
CA LEU A 67 -1.36 -8.89 -9.51
C LEU A 67 -2.75 -9.47 -9.28
N ASP A 68 -2.89 -10.77 -9.51
CA ASP A 68 -4.18 -11.43 -9.29
C ASP A 68 -4.54 -11.47 -7.80
N GLU A 69 -5.79 -11.10 -7.52
CA GLU A 69 -6.41 -11.13 -6.20
C GLU A 69 -7.84 -11.67 -6.33
N PRO A 70 -8.26 -12.68 -5.56
CA PRO A 70 -9.61 -13.27 -5.68
C PRO A 70 -10.74 -12.26 -5.53
N GLY A 71 -10.54 -11.27 -4.65
CA GLY A 71 -11.55 -10.26 -4.35
C GLY A 71 -12.53 -10.69 -3.25
N TYR A 72 -13.41 -9.77 -2.87
CA TYR A 72 -14.40 -9.95 -1.79
C TYR A 72 -15.56 -8.96 -1.94
N LYS A 73 -16.73 -9.31 -1.38
CA LYS A 73 -17.94 -8.46 -1.43
C LYS A 73 -18.04 -7.52 -0.22
N LYS A 74 -17.71 -8.01 1.00
CA LYS A 74 -17.85 -7.26 2.26
C LYS A 74 -16.51 -6.78 2.78
N ASN A 75 -16.44 -5.52 3.25
CA ASN A 75 -15.22 -4.89 3.77
C ASN A 75 -14.70 -5.54 5.05
N VAL A 76 -15.58 -6.05 5.89
CA VAL A 76 -15.23 -6.83 7.08
C VAL A 76 -15.64 -8.28 6.82
N SER A 77 -14.69 -9.13 6.41
CA SER A 77 -14.97 -10.55 6.11
C SER A 77 -13.68 -11.37 6.07
N ILE A 78 -13.80 -12.67 6.38
CA ILE A 78 -12.69 -13.64 6.24
C ILE A 78 -12.22 -13.70 4.78
N LYS A 79 -13.14 -13.58 3.81
CA LYS A 79 -12.81 -13.55 2.38
C LYS A 79 -11.86 -12.41 2.01
N ARG A 80 -11.97 -11.25 2.67
CA ARG A 80 -11.03 -10.14 2.46
C ARG A 80 -9.61 -10.52 2.94
N PHE A 81 -9.47 -11.10 4.12
CA PHE A 81 -8.17 -11.54 4.61
C PHE A 81 -7.55 -12.62 3.73
N TYR A 82 -8.36 -13.57 3.28
CA TYR A 82 -7.92 -14.58 2.30
C TYR A 82 -7.46 -13.95 0.99
N SER A 83 -8.23 -13.01 0.44
CA SER A 83 -7.91 -12.28 -0.78
C SER A 83 -6.58 -11.54 -0.66
N HIS A 84 -6.37 -10.77 0.41
CA HIS A 84 -5.10 -10.10 0.68
C HIS A 84 -3.93 -11.06 0.85
N LYS A 85 -4.18 -12.25 1.43
CA LYS A 85 -3.16 -13.29 1.55
C LYS A 85 -2.72 -13.82 0.19
N ILE A 86 -3.65 -14.09 -0.73
CA ILE A 86 -3.34 -14.52 -2.10
C ILE A 86 -2.58 -13.42 -2.84
N LEU A 87 -3.02 -12.17 -2.74
CA LEU A 87 -2.30 -11.03 -3.32
C LEU A 87 -0.86 -10.97 -2.82
N SER A 88 -0.63 -11.18 -1.52
CA SER A 88 0.73 -11.17 -0.95
C SER A 88 1.61 -12.32 -1.48
N ILE A 89 1.03 -13.48 -1.73
CA ILE A 89 1.72 -14.62 -2.36
C ILE A 89 2.12 -14.28 -3.80
N ASN A 90 1.22 -13.64 -4.54
CA ASN A 90 1.48 -13.21 -5.90
C ASN A 90 2.52 -12.09 -5.96
N LEU A 91 2.51 -11.15 -5.01
CA LEU A 91 3.58 -10.17 -4.87
C LEU A 91 4.93 -10.86 -4.63
N LYS A 92 5.00 -11.83 -3.71
CA LYS A 92 6.23 -12.58 -3.44
C LYS A 92 6.77 -13.28 -4.68
N LYS A 93 5.89 -13.89 -5.50
CA LYS A 93 6.28 -14.52 -6.78
C LYS A 93 6.78 -13.49 -7.78
N TYR A 94 6.14 -12.34 -7.85
CA TYR A 94 6.52 -11.24 -8.72
C TYR A 94 7.89 -10.68 -8.37
N LEU A 95 8.12 -10.34 -7.10
CA LEU A 95 9.38 -9.78 -6.60
C LEU A 95 10.60 -10.69 -6.85
N LYS A 96 10.41 -12.00 -6.97
CA LYS A 96 11.48 -12.95 -7.31
C LYS A 96 11.89 -12.90 -8.79
N LYS A 97 11.07 -12.30 -9.65
CA LYS A 97 11.26 -12.31 -11.11
C LYS A 97 11.74 -10.97 -11.67
N ILE A 98 11.65 -9.92 -10.88
CA ILE A 98 12.05 -8.58 -11.31
C ILE A 98 13.50 -8.29 -10.93
N ASP A 99 14.12 -7.40 -11.68
CA ASP A 99 15.38 -6.83 -11.24
C ASP A 99 15.19 -6.01 -9.98
N LYS A 100 16.18 -6.07 -9.11
CA LYS A 100 16.19 -5.37 -7.84
C LYS A 100 15.91 -3.87 -8.03
N PRO A 101 14.86 -3.30 -7.39
CA PRO A 101 14.66 -1.86 -7.36
C PRO A 101 15.63 -1.17 -6.39
N ASP A 102 15.88 0.12 -6.60
CA ASP A 102 16.67 0.94 -5.68
C ASP A 102 15.87 1.37 -4.46
N LEU A 103 14.54 1.53 -4.64
CA LEU A 103 13.61 1.98 -3.60
C LEU A 103 12.28 1.23 -3.72
N ILE A 104 11.73 0.85 -2.56
CA ILE A 104 10.36 0.37 -2.45
C ILE A 104 9.55 1.37 -1.62
N TYR A 105 8.48 1.91 -2.21
CA TYR A 105 7.47 2.73 -1.55
C TYR A 105 6.20 1.89 -1.38
N CYS A 106 5.76 1.67 -0.14
CA CYS A 106 4.67 0.74 0.14
C CYS A 106 3.56 1.36 0.97
N ALA A 107 2.33 1.31 0.45
CA ALA A 107 1.15 1.72 1.19
C ALA A 107 0.76 0.68 2.25
N VAL A 108 0.40 1.16 3.44
CA VAL A 108 -0.20 0.39 4.53
C VAL A 108 -1.64 0.92 4.70
N PRO A 109 -2.68 0.06 4.70
CA PRO A 109 -2.83 -1.03 5.66
C PRO A 109 -2.92 -2.47 5.09
N SER A 110 -2.64 -2.75 3.85
CA SER A 110 -2.67 -4.14 3.40
C SER A 110 -1.50 -4.93 4.01
N LEU A 111 -1.68 -5.39 5.27
CA LEU A 111 -0.59 -5.89 6.11
C LEU A 111 0.15 -7.10 5.51
N ASP A 112 -0.55 -8.03 4.86
CA ASP A 112 0.10 -9.18 4.23
C ASP A 112 0.97 -8.75 3.06
N LEU A 113 0.47 -7.82 2.23
CA LEU A 113 1.20 -7.25 1.10
C LEU A 113 2.44 -6.48 1.56
N ALA A 114 2.26 -5.54 2.49
CA ALA A 114 3.33 -4.69 3.02
C ALA A 114 4.39 -5.51 3.78
N LYS A 115 3.99 -6.60 4.46
CA LYS A 115 4.93 -7.50 5.13
C LYS A 115 5.84 -8.23 4.13
N GLU A 116 5.31 -8.70 3.00
CA GLU A 116 6.14 -9.33 1.96
C GLU A 116 7.07 -8.30 1.29
N ALA A 117 6.59 -7.05 1.06
CA ALA A 117 7.44 -5.96 0.59
C ALA A 117 8.59 -5.65 1.57
N ALA A 118 8.28 -5.54 2.87
CA ALA A 118 9.27 -5.30 3.93
C ALA A 118 10.31 -6.43 4.02
N LYS A 119 9.90 -7.69 3.89
CA LYS A 119 10.80 -8.84 3.87
C LYS A 119 11.75 -8.80 2.68
N TYR A 120 11.20 -8.51 1.50
CA TYR A 120 11.99 -8.43 0.29
C TYR A 120 13.01 -7.29 0.35
N ALA A 121 12.57 -6.10 0.80
CA ALA A 121 13.43 -4.95 0.98
C ALA A 121 14.59 -5.25 1.94
N LYS A 122 14.27 -5.81 3.12
CA LYS A 122 15.27 -6.20 4.12
C LYS A 122 16.29 -7.20 3.57
N ASN A 123 15.82 -8.27 2.93
CA ASN A 123 16.68 -9.36 2.46
C ASN A 123 17.61 -8.93 1.29
N ASN A 124 17.25 -7.84 0.61
CA ASN A 124 18.01 -7.35 -0.54
C ASN A 124 18.68 -6.00 -0.26
N ASN A 125 18.68 -5.50 0.98
CA ASN A 125 19.20 -4.18 1.34
C ASN A 125 18.67 -3.06 0.43
N ILE A 126 17.33 -3.00 0.28
CA ILE A 126 16.64 -1.97 -0.50
C ILE A 126 16.03 -0.97 0.47
N ARG A 127 16.17 0.33 0.20
CA ARG A 127 15.50 1.38 0.98
C ARG A 127 13.99 1.17 0.95
N PHE A 128 13.36 1.14 2.12
CA PHE A 128 11.95 0.83 2.30
C PHE A 128 11.21 1.98 2.98
N ILE A 129 10.36 2.66 2.20
CA ILE A 129 9.49 3.74 2.66
C ILE A 129 8.08 3.19 2.80
N ILE A 130 7.44 3.46 3.93
CA ILE A 130 6.03 3.13 4.14
C ILE A 130 5.17 4.39 4.17
N ASP A 131 3.95 4.28 3.63
CA ASP A 131 2.92 5.33 3.71
C ASP A 131 1.69 4.77 4.43
N VAL A 132 1.49 5.23 5.68
CA VAL A 132 0.46 4.71 6.58
C VAL A 132 -0.83 5.49 6.39
N GLN A 133 -1.77 4.87 5.68
CA GLN A 133 -3.07 5.46 5.34
C GLN A 133 -4.16 5.11 6.36
N ASP A 134 -3.99 4.00 7.08
CA ASP A 134 -4.91 3.53 8.11
C ASP A 134 -4.16 2.65 9.11
N LEU A 135 -4.62 2.60 10.34
CA LEU A 135 -4.04 1.78 11.41
C LEU A 135 -4.76 0.45 11.55
N TRP A 136 -4.23 -0.58 10.91
CA TRP A 136 -4.64 -1.95 11.18
C TRP A 136 -3.63 -2.61 12.15
N PRO A 137 -4.10 -3.31 13.19
CA PRO A 137 -5.48 -3.75 13.49
C PRO A 137 -6.30 -2.76 14.33
N GLU A 138 -5.77 -1.60 14.73
CA GLU A 138 -6.42 -0.67 15.64
C GLU A 138 -7.83 -0.28 15.16
N ALA A 139 -8.01 0.00 13.86
CA ALA A 139 -9.31 0.33 13.28
C ALA A 139 -10.34 -0.80 13.46
N PHE A 140 -9.93 -2.06 13.33
CA PHE A 140 -10.84 -3.21 13.56
C PHE A 140 -11.24 -3.35 15.03
N ARG A 141 -10.34 -3.01 15.97
CA ARG A 141 -10.63 -3.05 17.40
C ARG A 141 -11.70 -2.06 17.81
N MET A 142 -11.84 -0.93 17.10
CA MET A 142 -12.89 0.07 17.36
C MET A 142 -14.27 -0.43 16.92
N VAL A 143 -14.33 -1.22 15.86
CA VAL A 143 -15.60 -1.75 15.31
C VAL A 143 -16.12 -2.94 16.11
N LEU A 144 -15.22 -3.78 16.63
CA LEU A 144 -15.59 -4.98 17.41
C LEU A 144 -15.65 -4.66 18.89
N LYS A 145 -16.87 -4.60 19.45
CA LYS A 145 -17.16 -4.30 20.85
C LYS A 145 -16.90 -5.49 21.83
N ILE A 146 -16.06 -6.46 21.49
CA ILE A 146 -15.78 -7.62 22.32
C ILE A 146 -14.55 -7.35 23.20
N PRO A 147 -14.67 -7.16 24.55
CA PRO A 147 -13.60 -6.50 25.32
C PRO A 147 -12.30 -7.28 25.45
N ILE A 148 -12.29 -8.53 25.76
CA ILE A 148 -11.06 -9.31 26.07
C ILE A 148 -10.53 -10.09 24.87
N ILE A 149 -11.43 -10.65 24.07
CA ILE A 149 -11.08 -11.55 22.93
C ILE A 149 -10.44 -10.77 21.77
N LYS A 150 -10.75 -9.47 21.60
CA LYS A 150 -10.21 -8.65 20.51
C LYS A 150 -8.68 -8.60 20.49
N ASP A 151 -8.03 -8.57 21.64
CA ASP A 151 -6.56 -8.45 21.69
C ASP A 151 -5.89 -9.75 21.25
N ILE A 152 -6.45 -10.88 21.62
CA ILE A 152 -5.96 -12.20 21.20
C ILE A 152 -6.19 -12.40 19.70
N VAL A 153 -7.39 -12.08 19.20
CA VAL A 153 -7.76 -12.24 17.78
C VAL A 153 -6.90 -11.35 16.88
N PHE A 154 -6.63 -10.10 17.29
CA PHE A 154 -5.86 -9.17 16.49
C PHE A 154 -4.35 -9.18 16.76
N PHE A 155 -3.87 -9.98 17.73
CA PHE A 155 -2.45 -10.09 18.03
C PHE A 155 -1.59 -10.46 16.81
N PRO A 156 -1.96 -11.45 15.96
CA PRO A 156 -1.20 -11.77 14.76
C PRO A 156 -1.10 -10.60 13.76
N LEU A 157 -2.15 -9.78 13.64
CA LEU A 157 -2.14 -8.59 12.79
C LEU A 157 -1.25 -7.48 13.39
N THR A 158 -1.27 -7.31 14.72
CA THR A 158 -0.36 -6.41 15.43
C THR A 158 1.10 -6.77 15.18
N LEU A 159 1.45 -8.06 15.24
CA LEU A 159 2.80 -8.53 14.93
C LEU A 159 3.19 -8.22 13.48
N LYS A 160 2.26 -8.38 12.52
CA LYS A 160 2.51 -8.01 11.12
C LYS A 160 2.77 -6.51 10.97
N ALA A 161 1.90 -5.66 11.54
CA ALA A 161 2.04 -4.21 11.51
C ALA A 161 3.37 -3.77 12.12
N ASN A 162 3.69 -4.26 13.31
CA ASN A 162 4.94 -3.95 14.00
C ASN A 162 6.18 -4.41 13.20
N TYR A 163 6.11 -5.56 12.51
CA TYR A 163 7.18 -6.02 11.64
C TYR A 163 7.41 -5.04 10.48
N ILE A 164 6.34 -4.56 9.83
CA ILE A 164 6.41 -3.60 8.73
C ILE A 164 7.04 -2.30 9.23
N TYR A 165 6.49 -1.72 10.30
CA TYR A 165 6.97 -0.47 10.88
C TYR A 165 8.44 -0.56 11.30
N LYS A 166 8.84 -1.63 11.98
CA LYS A 166 10.22 -1.84 12.45
C LYS A 166 11.24 -1.92 11.32
N ASN A 167 10.86 -2.37 10.14
CA ASN A 167 11.77 -2.53 9.01
C ASN A 167 11.73 -1.35 8.01
N ALA A 168 10.88 -0.36 8.22
CA ALA A 168 10.87 0.85 7.40
C ALA A 168 12.11 1.70 7.66
N ASP A 169 12.65 2.28 6.61
CA ASP A 169 13.74 3.26 6.69
C ASP A 169 13.16 4.68 6.85
N ASP A 170 12.04 4.97 6.19
CA ASP A 170 11.29 6.22 6.37
C ASP A 170 9.80 5.93 6.55
N ILE A 171 9.11 6.79 7.32
CA ILE A 171 7.69 6.67 7.61
C ILE A 171 6.97 7.93 7.14
N ILE A 172 6.04 7.76 6.22
CA ILE A 172 5.06 8.77 5.83
C ILE A 172 3.70 8.31 6.35
N ALA A 173 2.87 9.22 6.80
CA ALA A 173 1.52 8.91 7.28
C ALA A 173 0.55 10.05 7.00
N VAL A 174 -0.76 9.75 6.94
CA VAL A 174 -1.81 10.74 6.70
C VAL A 174 -2.10 11.62 7.93
N SER A 175 -1.51 11.30 9.08
CA SER A 175 -1.61 12.12 10.30
C SER A 175 -0.43 11.85 11.23
N GLU A 176 -0.18 12.79 12.15
CA GLU A 176 0.83 12.61 13.19
C GLU A 176 0.55 11.41 14.10
N THR A 177 -0.71 11.15 14.44
CA THR A 177 -1.11 9.99 15.23
C THR A 177 -0.65 8.69 14.58
N TYR A 178 -0.81 8.58 13.25
CA TYR A 178 -0.40 7.40 12.49
C TYR A 178 1.13 7.31 12.39
N ALA A 179 1.80 8.42 12.12
CA ALA A 179 3.26 8.49 12.12
C ALA A 179 3.84 8.08 13.48
N ASN A 180 3.28 8.60 14.57
CA ASN A 180 3.68 8.29 15.94
C ASN A 180 3.46 6.81 16.29
N ARG A 181 2.33 6.20 15.86
CA ARG A 181 2.07 4.77 16.07
C ARG A 181 3.12 3.90 15.39
N ALA A 182 3.48 4.21 14.16
CA ALA A 182 4.51 3.47 13.43
C ALA A 182 5.90 3.67 14.05
N SER A 183 6.25 4.89 14.44
CA SER A 183 7.55 5.22 15.05
C SER A 183 7.78 4.58 16.41
N LYS A 184 6.73 4.33 17.21
CA LYS A 184 6.84 3.71 18.54
C LYS A 184 7.58 2.37 18.53
N VAL A 185 7.49 1.60 17.45
CA VAL A 185 8.13 0.29 17.32
C VAL A 185 9.39 0.31 16.45
N ASN A 186 9.60 1.37 15.70
CA ASN A 186 10.78 1.56 14.87
C ASN A 186 11.86 2.29 15.69
N LYS A 187 12.93 1.57 16.03
CA LYS A 187 14.06 2.12 16.79
C LYS A 187 15.15 2.72 15.89
N LYS A 188 15.04 2.61 14.57
CA LYS A 188 15.93 3.30 13.65
C LYS A 188 15.63 4.80 13.74
N TYR A 189 16.67 5.64 13.71
CA TYR A 189 16.47 7.06 13.48
C TYR A 189 15.99 7.22 12.05
N ASN A 190 14.75 7.55 11.90
CA ASN A 190 14.11 7.72 10.60
C ASN A 190 13.33 9.02 10.57
N ASN A 191 13.29 9.58 9.39
CA ASN A 191 12.41 10.70 9.11
C ASN A 191 10.96 10.18 9.16
N LYS A 192 10.17 10.72 10.08
CA LYS A 192 8.73 10.58 10.05
C LYS A 192 8.11 11.85 9.53
N LEU A 193 7.21 11.73 8.60
CA LEU A 193 6.51 12.86 8.00
C LEU A 193 5.01 12.59 8.00
N SER A 194 4.23 13.54 8.51
CA SER A 194 2.79 13.52 8.30
C SER A 194 2.43 14.41 7.11
N VAL A 195 1.76 13.82 6.13
CA VAL A 195 1.27 14.49 4.93
C VAL A 195 -0.21 14.16 4.80
N PHE A 196 -1.06 15.12 5.11
CA PHE A 196 -2.50 14.95 5.02
C PHE A 196 -2.98 14.59 3.62
N LEU A 197 -4.15 13.98 3.53
CA LEU A 197 -4.81 13.77 2.25
C LEU A 197 -5.21 15.13 1.69
N GLY A 198 -4.74 15.41 0.49
CA GLY A 198 -5.10 16.62 -0.25
C GLY A 198 -6.36 16.41 -1.07
N THR A 199 -6.95 17.52 -1.51
CA THR A 199 -8.03 17.57 -2.50
C THR A 199 -7.51 18.23 -3.77
N ASP A 200 -7.92 17.71 -4.91
CA ASP A 200 -7.67 18.33 -6.21
C ASP A 200 -8.65 19.52 -6.39
N LEU A 201 -8.20 20.70 -5.98
CA LEU A 201 -9.01 21.91 -5.98
C LEU A 201 -9.44 22.31 -7.40
N GLU A 202 -8.58 22.12 -8.41
CA GLU A 202 -8.91 22.46 -9.81
C GLU A 202 -10.10 21.66 -10.36
N ASN A 203 -10.24 20.39 -9.91
CA ASN A 203 -11.37 19.56 -10.28
C ASN A 203 -12.55 19.74 -9.34
N PHE A 204 -12.32 20.08 -8.06
CA PHE A 204 -13.38 20.35 -7.09
C PHE A 204 -14.19 21.61 -7.46
N ASP A 205 -13.54 22.67 -7.90
CA ASP A 205 -14.18 23.93 -8.25
C ASP A 205 -14.93 23.89 -9.61
N LYS A 206 -14.84 22.77 -10.34
CA LYS A 206 -15.57 22.55 -11.61
C LYS A 206 -16.92 21.82 -11.45
N ILE A 207 -17.26 21.40 -10.22
CA ILE A 207 -18.52 20.73 -9.87
C ILE A 207 -19.54 21.76 -9.40
#